data_077fabc5fd3a021007c4454b28966491
#
_entry.id   077fabc5fd3a021007c4454b28966491
#
_cell.length_a   1.000
_cell.length_b   1.000
_cell.length_c   1.000
_cell.angle_alpha   90.00
_cell.angle_beta   90.00
_cell.angle_gamma   90.00
#
_symmetry.space_group_name_H-M   'P 1'
#
loop_
_entity.id
_entity.type
_entity.pdbx_description
1 polymer ?
#
loop_
_entity_poly.entity_id
_entity_poly.type
_entity_poly.pdbx_seq_one_letter_code
_entity_poly.pdbx_strand_id
1 'polypeptide(L)'
;MKPTLLVLAAGMGSRYGGLKQMDGLGPNGETIIDYSIYDAVQAGFGKVVYIVREYFKEQFVETVKQKYSHVKCLDGEPLKFEFVTQELNKIPAKFTLNPERQKPWGTAHAVLMAKDVIHEPFAVINGDDYYGKDSFRILGDWLRAHEHTTGIYSIVGFELDHTLSESGSVSRGICAYDKDQYLTDIVEHLNIAKEADGKVYGDNSLTGETHLELVADNLCSMNMWGFTPDYFEKSEKIFNDFLEKNIGELKKEFYIPYAVDCMIKAGEAKTEVLSTPSHWFGVTYKEDRPAVVAKFQELADNGVYPTPLYTK
;
A
#
# COMPACT_ATOMS: atom_id res chain seq x y z
N MET A 1 21.16 4.53 5.06
CA MET A 1 20.82 3.07 5.03
C MET A 1 19.90 2.74 3.86
N LYS A 2 19.59 1.44 3.60
CA LYS A 2 18.63 1.02 2.58
C LYS A 2 17.29 0.78 3.26
N PRO A 3 16.20 1.49 2.87
CA PRO A 3 14.89 1.23 3.44
C PRO A 3 14.32 -0.13 3.04
N THR A 4 13.32 -0.59 3.79
CA THR A 4 12.56 -1.82 3.49
C THR A 4 11.24 -1.50 2.80
N LEU A 5 10.87 -2.30 1.81
CA LEU A 5 9.54 -2.31 1.21
C LEU A 5 8.70 -3.41 1.87
N LEU A 6 7.61 -3.03 2.54
CA LEU A 6 6.61 -3.95 3.07
C LEU A 6 5.43 -4.04 2.10
N VAL A 7 5.18 -5.23 1.57
CA VAL A 7 4.13 -5.51 0.59
C VAL A 7 2.97 -6.25 1.25
N LEU A 8 1.80 -5.64 1.24
CA LEU A 8 0.57 -6.24 1.75
C LEU A 8 -0.01 -7.21 0.69
N ALA A 9 0.32 -8.49 0.80
CA ALA A 9 -0.10 -9.54 -0.12
C ALA A 9 -1.07 -10.57 0.50
N ALA A 10 -1.47 -10.39 1.77
CA ALA A 10 -2.39 -11.29 2.47
C ALA A 10 -3.86 -11.15 2.02
N GLY A 11 -4.23 -10.02 1.45
CA GLY A 11 -5.56 -9.71 0.91
C GLY A 11 -5.84 -10.38 -0.42
N MET A 12 -5.41 -11.61 -0.58
CA MET A 12 -5.59 -12.38 -1.81
C MET A 12 -7.01 -12.37 -2.30
N GLY A 13 -7.16 -11.94 -3.51
CA GLY A 13 -8.40 -11.80 -4.23
C GLY A 13 -9.34 -13.00 -4.11
N SER A 14 -10.07 -13.07 -3.01
CA SER A 14 -11.23 -13.95 -2.85
C SER A 14 -12.23 -13.77 -4.02
N ARG A 15 -12.11 -12.64 -4.74
CA ARG A 15 -12.92 -12.30 -5.92
C ARG A 15 -12.42 -12.93 -7.23
N TYR A 16 -11.16 -13.43 -7.29
CA TYR A 16 -10.54 -13.94 -8.53
C TYR A 16 -10.25 -15.44 -8.52
N GLY A 17 -10.45 -16.16 -7.40
CA GLY A 17 -10.22 -17.60 -7.31
C GLY A 17 -8.77 -18.05 -7.50
N GLY A 18 -7.78 -17.15 -7.35
CA GLY A 18 -6.36 -17.41 -7.50
C GLY A 18 -5.46 -16.36 -6.90
N LEU A 19 -4.14 -16.56 -6.99
CA LEU A 19 -3.10 -15.60 -6.60
C LEU A 19 -3.08 -14.41 -7.59
N LYS A 20 -3.98 -13.44 -7.43
CA LYS A 20 -4.09 -12.24 -8.28
C LYS A 20 -2.73 -11.53 -8.46
N GLN A 21 -1.88 -11.55 -7.42
CA GLN A 21 -0.55 -10.96 -7.44
C GLN A 21 0.44 -11.71 -8.37
N MET A 22 0.04 -12.90 -8.87
CA MET A 22 0.83 -13.73 -9.78
C MET A 22 0.30 -13.68 -11.22
N ASP A 23 -0.75 -12.89 -11.52
CA ASP A 23 -1.26 -12.72 -12.88
C ASP A 23 -0.28 -11.88 -13.70
N GLY A 24 0.20 -12.42 -14.80
CA GLY A 24 1.08 -11.75 -15.75
C GLY A 24 0.31 -10.68 -16.53
N LEU A 25 0.72 -9.45 -16.37
CA LEU A 25 0.09 -8.26 -16.96
C LEU A 25 1.05 -7.48 -17.86
N GLY A 26 2.36 -7.61 -17.62
CA GLY A 26 3.40 -7.01 -18.45
C GLY A 26 3.73 -7.80 -19.71
N PRO A 27 4.49 -7.20 -20.65
CA PRO A 27 4.82 -7.78 -21.96
C PRO A 27 5.49 -9.16 -21.92
N ASN A 28 6.25 -9.45 -20.86
CA ASN A 28 6.93 -10.76 -20.68
C ASN A 28 6.31 -11.58 -19.54
N GLY A 29 5.07 -11.28 -19.16
CA GLY A 29 4.37 -11.96 -18.07
C GLY A 29 4.73 -11.41 -16.68
N GLU A 30 5.26 -10.19 -16.60
CA GLU A 30 5.49 -9.50 -15.35
C GLU A 30 4.16 -9.23 -14.63
N THR A 31 4.18 -9.35 -13.31
CA THR A 31 3.05 -9.03 -12.43
C THR A 31 3.17 -7.58 -11.93
N ILE A 32 2.11 -7.01 -11.36
CA ILE A 32 2.17 -5.66 -10.75
C ILE A 32 3.29 -5.58 -9.70
N ILE A 33 3.45 -6.60 -8.87
CA ILE A 33 4.51 -6.65 -7.86
C ILE A 33 5.90 -6.55 -8.48
N ASP A 34 6.12 -7.10 -9.69
CA ASP A 34 7.43 -7.03 -10.35
C ASP A 34 7.85 -5.59 -10.62
N TYR A 35 6.91 -4.77 -11.07
CA TYR A 35 7.15 -3.33 -11.28
C TYR A 35 7.41 -2.62 -9.96
N SER A 36 6.65 -2.92 -8.91
CA SER A 36 6.87 -2.35 -7.58
C SER A 36 8.25 -2.70 -7.00
N ILE A 37 8.71 -3.95 -7.18
CA ILE A 37 10.06 -4.35 -6.74
C ILE A 37 11.13 -3.66 -7.59
N TYR A 38 10.94 -3.60 -8.90
CA TYR A 38 11.86 -2.91 -9.79
C TYR A 38 12.02 -1.43 -9.39
N ASP A 39 10.91 -0.73 -9.21
CA ASP A 39 10.91 0.69 -8.82
C ASP A 39 11.52 0.90 -7.43
N ALA A 40 11.22 0.02 -6.47
CA ALA A 40 11.83 0.07 -5.15
C ALA A 40 13.35 -0.12 -5.19
N VAL A 41 13.86 -1.09 -5.97
CA VAL A 41 15.30 -1.29 -6.17
C VAL A 41 15.94 -0.05 -6.78
N GLN A 42 15.32 0.53 -7.82
CA GLN A 42 15.82 1.77 -8.44
C GLN A 42 15.76 2.97 -7.49
N ALA A 43 14.83 2.97 -6.54
CA ALA A 43 14.72 3.97 -5.48
C ALA A 43 15.64 3.69 -4.26
N GLY A 44 16.50 2.65 -4.32
CA GLY A 44 17.50 2.36 -3.30
C GLY A 44 17.04 1.51 -2.12
N PHE A 45 15.89 0.84 -2.22
CA PHE A 45 15.46 -0.15 -1.24
C PHE A 45 16.35 -1.38 -1.25
N GLY A 46 16.56 -2.01 -0.08
CA GLY A 46 17.48 -3.15 0.07
C GLY A 46 16.83 -4.44 0.56
N LYS A 47 15.58 -4.37 0.98
CA LYS A 47 14.83 -5.52 1.50
C LYS A 47 13.36 -5.41 1.11
N VAL A 48 12.74 -6.54 0.81
CA VAL A 48 11.29 -6.66 0.60
C VAL A 48 10.74 -7.64 1.64
N VAL A 49 9.72 -7.21 2.38
CA VAL A 49 8.98 -8.03 3.33
C VAL A 49 7.57 -8.25 2.80
N TYR A 50 7.16 -9.50 2.63
CA TYR A 50 5.81 -9.83 2.20
C TYR A 50 4.94 -10.23 3.37
N ILE A 51 3.78 -9.63 3.49
CA ILE A 51 2.70 -10.11 4.35
C ILE A 51 1.81 -11.03 3.54
N VAL A 52 1.79 -12.31 3.93
CA VAL A 52 1.06 -13.38 3.23
C VAL A 52 0.14 -14.13 4.20
N ARG A 53 -0.63 -15.08 3.70
CA ARG A 53 -1.37 -16.04 4.52
C ARG A 53 -0.63 -17.38 4.55
N GLU A 54 -0.73 -18.08 5.69
CA GLU A 54 0.00 -19.34 5.92
C GLU A 54 -0.28 -20.38 4.83
N TYR A 55 -1.54 -20.51 4.39
CA TYR A 55 -1.98 -21.57 3.46
C TYR A 55 -1.33 -21.52 2.06
N PHE A 56 -0.76 -20.38 1.66
CA PHE A 56 -0.05 -20.26 0.36
C PHE A 56 1.40 -19.81 0.48
N LYS A 57 1.89 -19.60 1.69
CA LYS A 57 3.22 -19.05 1.97
C LYS A 57 4.33 -19.84 1.26
N GLU A 58 4.32 -21.17 1.38
CA GLU A 58 5.38 -22.01 0.79
C GLU A 58 5.47 -21.82 -0.72
N GLN A 59 4.35 -21.91 -1.42
CA GLN A 59 4.30 -21.69 -2.87
C GLN A 59 4.73 -20.29 -3.26
N PHE A 60 4.33 -19.28 -2.49
CA PHE A 60 4.70 -17.88 -2.73
C PHE A 60 6.19 -17.65 -2.55
N VAL A 61 6.78 -18.19 -1.47
CA VAL A 61 8.23 -18.14 -1.20
C VAL A 61 9.03 -18.76 -2.34
N GLU A 62 8.61 -19.94 -2.81
CA GLU A 62 9.27 -20.62 -3.92
C GLU A 62 9.25 -19.77 -5.20
N THR A 63 8.09 -19.22 -5.53
CA THR A 63 7.93 -18.33 -6.69
C THR A 63 8.81 -17.09 -6.60
N VAL A 64 8.84 -16.41 -5.45
CA VAL A 64 9.65 -15.21 -5.21
C VAL A 64 11.14 -15.56 -5.36
N LYS A 65 11.60 -16.67 -4.77
CA LYS A 65 12.99 -17.12 -4.88
C LYS A 65 13.38 -17.40 -6.33
N GLN A 66 12.55 -18.13 -7.08
CA GLN A 66 12.81 -18.43 -8.49
C GLN A 66 12.89 -17.13 -9.33
N LYS A 67 12.03 -16.16 -9.02
CA LYS A 67 11.87 -14.96 -9.82
C LYS A 67 12.94 -13.90 -9.54
N TYR A 68 13.35 -13.75 -8.28
CA TYR A 68 14.18 -12.59 -7.85
C TYR A 68 15.53 -12.96 -7.25
N SER A 69 15.95 -14.24 -7.19
CA SER A 69 17.22 -14.64 -6.60
C SER A 69 18.45 -13.99 -7.26
N HIS A 70 18.32 -13.53 -8.50
CA HIS A 70 19.37 -12.86 -9.27
C HIS A 70 19.33 -11.33 -9.14
N VAL A 71 18.27 -10.76 -8.53
CA VAL A 71 18.10 -9.31 -8.44
C VAL A 71 19.05 -8.73 -7.39
N LYS A 72 19.73 -7.66 -7.78
CA LYS A 72 20.67 -6.94 -6.93
C LYS A 72 20.20 -5.52 -6.68
N CYS A 73 20.56 -5.00 -5.51
CA CYS A 73 20.45 -3.59 -5.18
C CYS A 73 21.43 -2.74 -6.01
N LEU A 74 21.30 -1.42 -5.98
CA LEU A 74 22.15 -0.49 -6.72
C LEU A 74 23.65 -0.58 -6.35
N ASP A 75 23.98 -1.03 -5.15
CA ASP A 75 25.36 -1.26 -4.69
C ASP A 75 25.90 -2.66 -5.02
N GLY A 76 25.13 -3.48 -5.77
CA GLY A 76 25.50 -4.83 -6.18
C GLY A 76 25.21 -5.93 -5.17
N GLU A 77 24.80 -5.60 -3.94
CA GLU A 77 24.38 -6.58 -2.94
C GLU A 77 23.07 -7.26 -3.34
N PRO A 78 22.86 -8.54 -2.99
CA PRO A 78 21.59 -9.23 -3.25
C PRO A 78 20.41 -8.52 -2.58
N LEU A 79 19.28 -8.41 -3.28
CA LEU A 79 18.01 -7.97 -2.69
C LEU A 79 17.54 -9.01 -1.68
N LYS A 80 17.23 -8.58 -0.44
CA LYS A 80 16.79 -9.46 0.64
C LYS A 80 15.28 -9.62 0.64
N PHE A 81 14.80 -10.82 0.98
CA PHE A 81 13.37 -11.14 1.07
C PHE A 81 13.04 -11.79 2.41
N GLU A 82 11.95 -11.32 3.03
CA GLU A 82 11.36 -11.89 4.25
C GLU A 82 9.87 -12.14 4.02
N PHE A 83 9.31 -13.14 4.73
CA PHE A 83 7.92 -13.54 4.56
C PHE A 83 7.27 -13.71 5.92
N VAL A 84 6.29 -12.90 6.20
CA VAL A 84 5.57 -12.86 7.47
C VAL A 84 4.09 -13.16 7.22
N THR A 85 3.46 -13.92 8.11
CA THR A 85 2.06 -14.28 7.96
C THR A 85 1.14 -13.40 8.79
N GLN A 86 0.03 -12.99 8.19
CA GLN A 86 -1.09 -12.38 8.89
C GLN A 86 -2.18 -13.43 9.11
N GLU A 87 -2.42 -13.82 10.37
CA GLU A 87 -3.48 -14.77 10.73
C GLU A 87 -4.40 -14.21 11.82
N LEU A 88 -5.64 -14.70 11.88
CA LEU A 88 -6.66 -14.21 12.81
C LEU A 88 -6.28 -14.38 14.27
N ASN A 89 -5.58 -15.47 14.60
CA ASN A 89 -5.14 -15.81 15.94
C ASN A 89 -3.85 -15.09 16.38
N LYS A 90 -3.24 -14.30 15.51
CA LYS A 90 -2.08 -13.47 15.86
C LYS A 90 -2.52 -12.18 16.54
N ILE A 91 -3.06 -12.35 17.74
CA ILE A 91 -3.52 -11.29 18.65
C ILE A 91 -2.88 -11.49 20.03
N PRO A 92 -2.79 -10.45 20.86
CA PRO A 92 -2.24 -10.57 22.21
C PRO A 92 -2.97 -11.64 23.03
N ALA A 93 -2.23 -12.41 23.83
CA ALA A 93 -2.74 -13.60 24.56
C ALA A 93 -3.90 -13.31 25.55
N LYS A 94 -4.06 -12.04 25.95
CA LYS A 94 -5.18 -11.61 26.80
C LYS A 94 -6.55 -11.62 26.11
N PHE A 95 -6.58 -11.69 24.77
CA PHE A 95 -7.81 -11.71 23.99
C PHE A 95 -8.14 -13.11 23.48
N THR A 96 -9.42 -13.43 23.43
CA THR A 96 -9.92 -14.66 22.83
C THR A 96 -10.58 -14.35 21.50
N LEU A 97 -10.05 -14.95 20.42
CA LEU A 97 -10.61 -14.79 19.08
C LEU A 97 -12.04 -15.35 19.03
N ASN A 98 -12.99 -14.57 18.50
CA ASN A 98 -14.30 -15.07 18.17
C ASN A 98 -14.18 -16.12 17.05
N PRO A 99 -14.63 -17.38 17.27
CA PRO A 99 -14.47 -18.46 16.30
C PRO A 99 -15.25 -18.24 14.99
N GLU A 100 -16.25 -17.37 15.00
CA GLU A 100 -17.03 -17.01 13.79
C GLU A 100 -16.34 -15.96 12.92
N ARG A 101 -15.27 -15.30 13.43
CA ARG A 101 -14.58 -14.29 12.67
C ARG A 101 -13.77 -14.91 11.54
N GLN A 102 -14.06 -14.51 10.31
CA GLN A 102 -13.33 -14.91 9.10
C GLN A 102 -12.53 -13.76 8.49
N LYS A 103 -12.94 -12.50 8.78
CA LYS A 103 -12.33 -11.32 8.20
C LYS A 103 -10.99 -10.99 8.90
N PRO A 104 -9.89 -10.75 8.15
CA PRO A 104 -8.62 -10.29 8.72
C PRO A 104 -8.80 -9.03 9.58
N TRP A 105 -7.84 -8.79 10.49
CA TRP A 105 -7.89 -7.63 11.39
C TRP A 105 -7.58 -6.29 10.71
N GLY A 106 -7.24 -6.27 9.42
CA GLY A 106 -7.01 -5.08 8.62
C GLY A 106 -5.55 -4.80 8.32
N THR A 107 -5.30 -3.70 7.60
CA THR A 107 -3.97 -3.37 7.04
C THR A 107 -2.96 -2.95 8.11
N ALA A 108 -3.36 -2.23 9.15
CA ALA A 108 -2.44 -1.89 10.25
C ALA A 108 -2.01 -3.12 11.05
N HIS A 109 -2.92 -4.10 11.26
CA HIS A 109 -2.52 -5.37 11.85
C HIS A 109 -1.56 -6.15 10.95
N ALA A 110 -1.74 -6.10 9.62
CA ALA A 110 -0.80 -6.70 8.68
C ALA A 110 0.60 -6.10 8.84
N VAL A 111 0.72 -4.77 8.93
CA VAL A 111 1.99 -4.09 9.18
C VAL A 111 2.61 -4.54 10.51
N LEU A 112 1.83 -4.62 11.59
CA LEU A 112 2.32 -5.08 12.90
C LEU A 112 2.97 -6.46 12.88
N MET A 113 2.56 -7.35 11.97
CA MET A 113 3.18 -8.68 11.86
C MET A 113 4.66 -8.62 11.46
N ALA A 114 5.12 -7.51 10.89
CA ALA A 114 6.49 -7.36 10.44
C ALA A 114 7.43 -6.76 11.51
N LYS A 115 6.97 -6.50 12.73
CA LYS A 115 7.72 -5.82 13.79
C LYS A 115 9.06 -6.48 14.16
N ASP A 116 9.13 -7.81 14.05
CA ASP A 116 10.30 -8.60 14.43
C ASP A 116 11.33 -8.74 13.29
N VAL A 117 11.00 -8.28 12.08
CA VAL A 117 11.86 -8.40 10.89
C VAL A 117 12.21 -7.06 10.23
N ILE A 118 11.56 -5.96 10.64
CA ILE A 118 11.85 -4.61 10.14
C ILE A 118 12.33 -3.74 11.30
N HIS A 119 13.57 -3.25 11.20
CA HIS A 119 14.21 -2.41 12.22
C HIS A 119 14.74 -1.10 11.62
N GLU A 120 14.60 -0.90 10.34
CA GLU A 120 14.92 0.30 9.56
C GLU A 120 13.64 1.00 9.07
N PRO A 121 13.71 2.28 8.64
CA PRO A 121 12.58 2.93 7.97
C PRO A 121 12.08 2.12 6.78
N PHE A 122 10.76 2.13 6.60
CA PHE A 122 10.11 1.26 5.63
C PHE A 122 8.91 1.90 4.94
N ALA A 123 8.71 1.51 3.69
CA ALA A 123 7.51 1.80 2.92
C ALA A 123 6.48 0.68 3.07
N VAL A 124 5.21 1.01 3.01
CA VAL A 124 4.09 0.05 2.93
C VAL A 124 3.32 0.29 1.64
N ILE A 125 3.05 -0.79 0.89
CA ILE A 125 2.23 -0.76 -0.33
C ILE A 125 1.26 -1.95 -0.36
N ASN A 126 0.21 -1.84 -1.16
CA ASN A 126 -0.61 -2.98 -1.56
C ASN A 126 0.11 -3.79 -2.66
N GLY A 127 -0.01 -5.11 -2.63
CA GLY A 127 0.65 -5.99 -3.60
C GLY A 127 -0.03 -6.08 -4.97
N ASP A 128 -1.20 -5.45 -5.13
CA ASP A 128 -2.02 -5.50 -6.34
C ASP A 128 -2.23 -4.12 -7.01
N ASP A 129 -1.47 -3.13 -6.57
CA ASP A 129 -1.51 -1.76 -7.07
C ASP A 129 -0.20 -1.36 -7.75
N TYR A 130 -0.30 -0.63 -8.87
CA TYR A 130 0.83 0.03 -9.53
C TYR A 130 0.92 1.49 -9.05
N TYR A 131 2.12 1.88 -8.62
CA TYR A 131 2.37 3.19 -8.02
C TYR A 131 3.26 4.12 -8.86
N GLY A 132 4.02 3.57 -9.80
CA GLY A 132 4.94 4.30 -10.67
C GLY A 132 6.27 4.68 -10.00
N LYS A 133 7.29 4.86 -10.83
CA LYS A 133 8.69 5.08 -10.42
C LYS A 133 8.88 6.27 -9.47
N ASP A 134 8.20 7.38 -9.77
CA ASP A 134 8.41 8.63 -9.05
C ASP A 134 7.92 8.53 -7.60
N SER A 135 6.82 7.80 -7.37
CA SER A 135 6.31 7.53 -6.02
C SER A 135 7.32 6.79 -5.16
N PHE A 136 7.98 5.77 -5.70
CA PHE A 136 9.04 5.04 -5.00
C PHE A 136 10.27 5.89 -4.77
N ARG A 137 10.66 6.72 -5.74
CA ARG A 137 11.79 7.64 -5.60
C ARG A 137 11.55 8.64 -4.47
N ILE A 138 10.42 9.34 -4.50
CA ILE A 138 10.05 10.34 -3.49
C ILE A 138 10.02 9.69 -2.09
N LEU A 139 9.36 8.54 -1.96
CA LEU A 139 9.26 7.86 -0.69
C LEU A 139 10.59 7.29 -0.21
N GLY A 140 11.41 6.73 -1.11
CA GLY A 140 12.75 6.24 -0.80
C GLY A 140 13.70 7.35 -0.34
N ASP A 141 13.65 8.53 -0.98
CA ASP A 141 14.41 9.71 -0.58
C ASP A 141 13.97 10.19 0.81
N TRP A 142 12.66 10.28 1.04
CA TRP A 142 12.10 10.67 2.33
C TRP A 142 12.53 9.70 3.45
N LEU A 143 12.43 8.39 3.26
CA LEU A 143 12.81 7.37 4.25
C LEU A 143 14.30 7.47 4.62
N ARG A 144 15.17 7.73 3.65
CA ARG A 144 16.62 7.94 3.92
C ARG A 144 16.89 9.20 4.71
N ALA A 145 16.17 10.29 4.39
CA ALA A 145 16.31 11.56 5.11
C ALA A 145 15.82 11.45 6.57
N HIS A 146 14.91 10.53 6.87
CA HIS A 146 14.32 10.34 8.19
C HIS A 146 14.83 9.10 8.94
N GLU A 147 16.00 8.57 8.57
CA GLU A 147 16.58 7.35 9.16
C GLU A 147 16.67 7.37 10.69
N HIS A 148 16.91 8.55 11.26
CA HIS A 148 17.12 8.73 12.71
C HIS A 148 16.01 9.50 13.40
N THR A 149 14.86 9.66 12.75
CA THR A 149 13.70 10.35 13.33
C THR A 149 12.73 9.36 13.97
N THR A 150 11.88 9.87 14.87
CA THR A 150 10.78 9.13 15.49
C THR A 150 9.53 10.00 15.47
N GLY A 151 8.36 9.38 15.32
CA GLY A 151 7.08 10.10 15.32
C GLY A 151 6.86 10.99 14.10
N ILE A 152 7.67 10.82 13.04
CA ILE A 152 7.44 11.48 11.76
C ILE A 152 7.26 10.39 10.71
N TYR A 153 6.11 10.40 10.05
CA TYR A 153 5.72 9.44 9.03
C TYR A 153 5.39 10.17 7.73
N SER A 154 5.13 9.44 6.68
CA SER A 154 4.69 10.03 5.41
C SER A 154 3.61 9.19 4.74
N ILE A 155 2.84 9.85 3.88
CA ILE A 155 1.93 9.24 2.93
C ILE A 155 2.21 9.81 1.55
N VAL A 156 2.24 8.96 0.52
CA VAL A 156 2.31 9.43 -0.86
C VAL A 156 0.89 9.73 -1.32
N GLY A 157 0.63 11.01 -1.59
CA GLY A 157 -0.62 11.51 -2.14
C GLY A 157 -0.57 11.54 -3.67
N PHE A 158 -1.57 10.92 -4.29
CA PHE A 158 -1.76 10.91 -5.74
C PHE A 158 -2.83 11.92 -6.12
N GLU A 159 -2.63 12.66 -7.20
CA GLU A 159 -3.69 13.52 -7.74
C GLU A 159 -4.93 12.67 -8.05
N LEU A 160 -6.11 13.13 -7.65
CA LEU A 160 -7.36 12.38 -7.75
C LEU A 160 -7.61 11.92 -9.20
N ASP A 161 -7.40 12.81 -10.18
CA ASP A 161 -7.58 12.51 -11.62
C ASP A 161 -6.65 11.36 -12.10
N HIS A 162 -5.48 11.19 -11.46
CA HIS A 162 -4.54 10.11 -11.76
C HIS A 162 -4.90 8.75 -11.13
N THR A 163 -6.05 8.67 -10.46
CA THR A 163 -6.50 7.45 -9.77
C THR A 163 -7.89 6.99 -10.18
N LEU A 164 -8.51 7.66 -11.14
CA LEU A 164 -9.84 7.34 -11.62
C LEU A 164 -9.85 6.06 -12.49
N SER A 165 -11.01 5.42 -12.59
CA SER A 165 -11.24 4.28 -13.45
C SER A 165 -12.12 4.67 -14.64
N GLU A 166 -11.78 4.17 -15.82
CA GLU A 166 -12.64 4.29 -17.01
C GLU A 166 -13.82 3.32 -16.98
N SER A 167 -13.74 2.28 -16.11
CA SER A 167 -14.75 1.21 -16.03
C SER A 167 -15.88 1.50 -15.04
N GLY A 168 -15.82 2.61 -14.28
CA GLY A 168 -16.86 2.95 -13.30
C GLY A 168 -16.35 3.88 -12.19
N SER A 169 -17.23 4.12 -11.20
CA SER A 169 -16.90 4.94 -10.05
C SER A 169 -15.92 4.26 -9.10
N VAL A 170 -15.15 5.06 -8.39
CA VAL A 170 -14.15 4.60 -7.39
C VAL A 170 -14.43 5.22 -6.02
N SER A 171 -13.79 4.68 -4.99
CA SER A 171 -13.75 5.29 -3.65
C SER A 171 -12.33 5.67 -3.31
N ARG A 172 -12.13 6.88 -2.74
CA ARG A 172 -10.80 7.40 -2.38
C ARG A 172 -10.84 8.15 -1.06
N GLY A 173 -9.80 7.97 -0.26
CA GLY A 173 -9.54 8.81 0.89
C GLY A 173 -8.82 10.09 0.46
N ILE A 174 -9.52 11.22 0.43
CA ILE A 174 -8.92 12.51 0.10
C ILE A 174 -8.16 13.03 1.33
N CYS A 175 -6.89 13.38 1.14
CA CYS A 175 -6.01 13.88 2.19
C CYS A 175 -6.29 15.38 2.44
N ALA A 176 -6.62 15.72 3.68
CA ALA A 176 -6.55 17.09 4.17
C ALA A 176 -5.20 17.29 4.88
N TYR A 177 -4.52 18.40 4.62
CA TYR A 177 -3.21 18.70 5.21
C TYR A 177 -3.07 20.20 5.47
N ASP A 178 -2.20 20.54 6.41
CA ASP A 178 -1.93 21.92 6.77
C ASP A 178 -0.93 22.60 5.80
N LYS A 179 -0.62 23.87 6.04
CA LYS A 179 0.32 24.67 5.23
C LYS A 179 1.76 24.11 5.20
N ASP A 180 2.11 23.30 6.19
CA ASP A 180 3.42 22.66 6.32
C ASP A 180 3.43 21.24 5.76
N GLN A 181 2.38 20.86 5.01
CA GLN A 181 2.15 19.57 4.35
C GLN A 181 1.94 18.41 5.34
N TYR A 182 1.59 18.67 6.61
CA TYR A 182 1.23 17.61 7.54
C TYR A 182 -0.23 17.23 7.43
N LEU A 183 -0.48 15.94 7.34
CA LEU A 183 -1.81 15.34 7.28
C LEU A 183 -2.64 15.70 8.51
N THR A 184 -3.84 16.23 8.29
CA THR A 184 -4.81 16.55 9.34
C THR A 184 -5.99 15.60 9.34
N ASP A 185 -6.37 15.05 8.16
CA ASP A 185 -7.45 14.08 8.03
C ASP A 185 -7.34 13.31 6.70
N ILE A 186 -8.02 12.17 6.61
CA ILE A 186 -8.28 11.44 5.37
C ILE A 186 -9.78 11.20 5.29
N VAL A 187 -10.45 11.90 4.41
CA VAL A 187 -11.91 11.81 4.24
C VAL A 187 -12.25 10.90 3.08
N GLU A 188 -12.91 9.78 3.38
CA GLU A 188 -13.38 8.84 2.35
C GLU A 188 -14.49 9.47 1.53
N HIS A 189 -14.30 9.46 0.20
CA HIS A 189 -15.31 9.83 -0.78
C HIS A 189 -15.67 8.61 -1.61
N LEU A 190 -16.97 8.42 -1.84
CA LEU A 190 -17.54 7.29 -2.56
C LEU A 190 -18.06 7.74 -3.92
N ASN A 191 -18.30 6.77 -4.80
CA ASN A 191 -18.93 7.00 -6.11
C ASN A 191 -18.20 8.08 -6.95
N ILE A 192 -16.89 8.20 -6.80
CA ILE A 192 -16.11 9.20 -7.52
C ILE A 192 -16.01 8.82 -8.99
N ALA A 193 -16.42 9.74 -9.86
CA ALA A 193 -16.32 9.59 -11.31
C ALA A 193 -16.11 10.92 -12.01
N LYS A 194 -15.48 10.87 -13.18
CA LYS A 194 -15.41 12.01 -14.09
C LYS A 194 -16.65 12.01 -14.98
N GLU A 195 -17.38 13.11 -15.04
CA GLU A 195 -18.61 13.23 -15.79
C GLU A 195 -18.40 13.87 -17.17
N ALA A 196 -19.48 13.94 -17.96
CA ALA A 196 -19.42 14.44 -19.34
C ALA A 196 -19.01 15.91 -19.47
N ASP A 197 -19.14 16.70 -18.42
CA ASP A 197 -18.67 18.08 -18.34
C ASP A 197 -17.16 18.19 -18.07
N GLY A 198 -16.47 17.07 -17.88
CA GLY A 198 -15.04 16.96 -17.62
C GLY A 198 -14.66 17.15 -16.15
N LYS A 199 -15.65 17.35 -15.25
CA LYS A 199 -15.40 17.51 -13.81
C LYS A 199 -15.52 16.17 -13.07
N VAL A 200 -14.92 16.14 -11.88
CA VAL A 200 -14.97 14.97 -11.00
C VAL A 200 -15.99 15.20 -9.90
N TYR A 201 -16.88 14.24 -9.69
CA TYR A 201 -17.87 14.27 -8.63
C TYR A 201 -17.75 13.04 -7.73
N GLY A 202 -18.18 13.19 -6.48
CA GLY A 202 -18.20 12.10 -5.50
C GLY A 202 -19.07 12.43 -4.28
N ASP A 203 -19.26 11.42 -3.43
CA ASP A 203 -20.07 11.51 -2.22
C ASP A 203 -19.16 11.54 -1.00
N ASN A 204 -19.32 12.52 -0.10
CA ASN A 204 -18.55 12.61 1.14
C ASN A 204 -19.17 11.66 2.19
N SER A 205 -18.42 10.62 2.60
CA SER A 205 -18.92 9.62 3.55
C SER A 205 -19.03 10.15 4.98
N LEU A 206 -18.32 11.23 5.32
CA LEU A 206 -18.33 11.83 6.66
C LEU A 206 -19.54 12.75 6.86
N THR A 207 -19.84 13.62 5.87
CA THR A 207 -20.96 14.57 5.95
C THR A 207 -22.27 14.01 5.40
N GLY A 208 -22.19 12.98 4.56
CA GLY A 208 -23.32 12.41 3.84
C GLY A 208 -23.77 13.24 2.63
N GLU A 209 -23.02 14.30 2.29
CA GLU A 209 -23.28 15.08 1.07
C GLU A 209 -22.95 14.26 -0.17
N THR A 210 -23.84 14.31 -1.15
CA THR A 210 -23.72 13.56 -2.40
C THR A 210 -23.50 14.47 -3.59
N HIS A 211 -22.86 13.93 -4.64
CA HIS A 211 -22.58 14.62 -5.89
C HIS A 211 -21.84 15.97 -5.71
N LEU A 212 -20.83 15.94 -4.85
CA LEU A 212 -19.95 17.10 -4.66
C LEU A 212 -18.94 17.19 -5.80
N GLU A 213 -18.73 18.38 -6.34
CA GLU A 213 -17.61 18.64 -7.24
C GLU A 213 -16.31 18.53 -6.47
N LEU A 214 -15.42 17.63 -6.90
CA LEU A 214 -14.10 17.40 -6.31
C LEU A 214 -13.03 18.03 -7.19
N VAL A 215 -12.02 18.62 -6.55
CA VAL A 215 -10.89 19.19 -7.28
C VAL A 215 -10.00 18.05 -7.78
N ALA A 216 -9.73 18.03 -9.08
CA ALA A 216 -8.95 16.97 -9.74
C ALA A 216 -7.53 16.81 -9.16
N ASP A 217 -6.93 17.92 -8.71
CA ASP A 217 -5.59 17.96 -8.11
C ASP A 217 -5.56 17.62 -6.61
N ASN A 218 -6.72 17.34 -6.00
CA ASN A 218 -6.73 16.89 -4.59
C ASN A 218 -5.90 15.63 -4.43
N LEU A 219 -5.03 15.63 -3.42
CA LEU A 219 -4.23 14.45 -3.13
C LEU A 219 -5.06 13.41 -2.42
N CYS A 220 -5.02 12.17 -2.91
CA CYS A 220 -5.71 11.05 -2.29
C CYS A 220 -4.75 9.93 -1.90
N SER A 221 -5.13 9.20 -0.86
CA SER A 221 -4.42 8.04 -0.37
C SER A 221 -4.66 6.83 -1.26
N MET A 222 -3.57 6.24 -1.75
CA MET A 222 -3.58 4.92 -2.38
C MET A 222 -2.87 3.86 -1.52
N ASN A 223 -2.86 4.08 -0.20
CA ASN A 223 -2.24 3.21 0.80
C ASN A 223 -0.72 3.01 0.62
N MET A 224 -0.02 4.04 0.12
CA MET A 224 1.43 4.07 0.04
C MET A 224 1.98 4.94 1.17
N TRP A 225 2.61 4.32 2.17
CA TRP A 225 3.04 4.96 3.41
C TRP A 225 4.53 4.81 3.65
N GLY A 226 5.12 5.77 4.38
CA GLY A 226 6.47 5.70 4.90
C GLY A 226 6.49 5.81 6.42
N PHE A 227 7.16 4.88 7.08
CA PHE A 227 7.23 4.79 8.53
C PHE A 227 8.67 4.66 9.02
N THR A 228 8.90 5.17 10.22
CA THR A 228 10.05 4.83 11.06
C THR A 228 9.68 3.69 12.03
N PRO A 229 10.65 2.90 12.54
CA PRO A 229 10.35 1.68 13.31
C PRO A 229 9.53 1.88 14.58
N ASP A 230 9.51 3.09 15.15
CA ASP A 230 8.67 3.43 16.31
C ASP A 230 7.16 3.32 16.04
N TYR A 231 6.75 3.27 14.76
CA TYR A 231 5.38 2.96 14.37
C TYR A 231 4.88 1.64 14.99
N PHE A 232 5.74 0.63 15.06
CA PHE A 232 5.33 -0.69 15.57
C PHE A 232 4.89 -0.63 17.04
N GLU A 233 5.67 0.01 17.90
CA GLU A 233 5.33 0.13 19.33
C GLU A 233 4.03 0.92 19.53
N LYS A 234 3.88 2.05 18.85
CA LYS A 234 2.69 2.91 18.94
C LYS A 234 1.46 2.19 18.39
N SER A 235 1.58 1.59 17.22
CA SER A 235 0.49 0.85 16.58
C SER A 235 0.04 -0.37 17.40
N GLU A 236 0.97 -1.07 18.10
CA GLU A 236 0.64 -2.20 18.96
C GLU A 236 -0.22 -1.76 20.17
N LYS A 237 0.07 -0.60 20.77
CA LYS A 237 -0.76 -0.01 21.85
C LYS A 237 -2.17 0.28 21.34
N ILE A 238 -2.29 0.95 20.20
CA ILE A 238 -3.58 1.29 19.59
C ILE A 238 -4.35 0.03 19.20
N PHE A 239 -3.66 -1.01 18.71
CA PHE A 239 -4.29 -2.28 18.38
C PHE A 239 -4.86 -3.00 19.63
N ASN A 240 -4.18 -2.93 20.76
CA ASN A 240 -4.72 -3.43 22.04
C ASN A 240 -6.02 -2.72 22.42
N ASP A 241 -6.03 -1.38 22.35
CA ASP A 241 -7.23 -0.58 22.66
C ASP A 241 -8.37 -0.84 21.66
N PHE A 242 -8.02 -1.06 20.41
CA PHE A 242 -8.96 -1.44 19.36
C PHE A 242 -9.60 -2.80 19.67
N LEU A 243 -8.82 -3.79 20.08
CA LEU A 243 -9.32 -5.13 20.43
C LEU A 243 -10.20 -5.09 21.67
N GLU A 244 -9.88 -4.30 22.69
CA GLU A 244 -10.74 -4.15 23.88
C GLU A 244 -12.17 -3.72 23.51
N LYS A 245 -12.31 -2.92 22.49
CA LYS A 245 -13.61 -2.39 22.03
C LYS A 245 -14.28 -3.26 20.97
N ASN A 246 -13.51 -4.04 20.19
CA ASN A 246 -13.99 -4.65 18.96
C ASN A 246 -13.70 -6.15 18.83
N ILE A 247 -13.22 -6.83 19.87
CA ILE A 247 -12.85 -8.26 19.79
C ILE A 247 -14.06 -9.15 19.44
N GLY A 248 -15.27 -8.75 19.84
CA GLY A 248 -16.52 -9.45 19.52
C GLY A 248 -17.06 -9.17 18.11
N GLU A 249 -16.56 -8.12 17.43
CA GLU A 249 -17.06 -7.70 16.12
C GLU A 249 -16.47 -8.59 15.02
N LEU A 250 -17.33 -9.13 14.14
CA LEU A 250 -16.90 -10.07 13.09
C LEU A 250 -16.23 -9.40 11.88
N LYS A 251 -16.56 -8.11 11.64
CA LYS A 251 -16.17 -7.41 10.39
C LYS A 251 -15.31 -6.17 10.61
N LYS A 252 -15.16 -5.69 11.86
CA LYS A 252 -14.41 -4.47 12.14
C LYS A 252 -12.92 -4.69 11.85
N GLU A 253 -12.28 -3.72 11.21
CA GLU A 253 -10.88 -3.81 10.80
C GLU A 253 -10.05 -2.65 11.37
N PHE A 254 -8.82 -2.95 11.72
CA PHE A 254 -7.80 -2.03 12.15
C PHE A 254 -6.97 -1.59 10.94
N TYR A 255 -7.33 -0.47 10.34
CA TYR A 255 -6.71 0.08 9.15
C TYR A 255 -5.54 1.01 9.47
N ILE A 256 -4.57 1.15 8.53
CA ILE A 256 -3.45 2.07 8.67
C ILE A 256 -3.91 3.52 8.90
N PRO A 257 -4.85 4.10 8.13
CA PRO A 257 -5.32 5.46 8.38
C PRO A 257 -5.86 5.66 9.79
N TYR A 258 -6.61 4.69 10.33
CA TYR A 258 -7.11 4.76 11.70
C TYR A 258 -5.98 4.76 12.74
N ALA A 259 -4.97 3.90 12.58
CA ALA A 259 -3.84 3.85 13.50
C ALA A 259 -3.04 5.17 13.48
N VAL A 260 -2.79 5.71 12.29
CA VAL A 260 -2.08 6.99 12.11
C VAL A 260 -2.89 8.16 12.67
N ASP A 261 -4.20 8.22 12.42
CA ASP A 261 -5.09 9.25 12.99
C ASP A 261 -5.07 9.25 14.52
N CYS A 262 -5.12 8.07 15.16
CA CYS A 262 -4.98 7.94 16.60
C CYS A 262 -3.65 8.53 17.11
N MET A 263 -2.54 8.26 16.43
CA MET A 263 -1.21 8.76 16.80
C MET A 263 -1.12 10.29 16.63
N ILE A 264 -1.69 10.84 15.53
CA ILE A 264 -1.75 12.30 15.29
C ILE A 264 -2.56 12.97 16.38
N LYS A 265 -3.75 12.47 16.69
CA LYS A 265 -4.64 13.02 17.74
C LYS A 265 -4.05 12.96 19.15
N ALA A 266 -3.24 11.93 19.42
CA ALA A 266 -2.49 11.81 20.68
C ALA A 266 -1.25 12.72 20.74
N GLY A 267 -0.88 13.40 19.65
CA GLY A 267 0.35 14.19 19.57
C GLY A 267 1.63 13.34 19.53
N GLU A 268 1.51 12.05 19.28
CA GLU A 268 2.63 11.09 19.24
C GLU A 268 3.28 10.99 17.87
N ALA A 269 2.61 11.45 16.82
CA ALA A 269 3.15 11.46 15.46
C ALA A 269 2.63 12.63 14.62
N LYS A 270 3.39 12.91 13.55
CA LYS A 270 2.98 13.74 12.40
C LYS A 270 3.18 12.92 11.13
N THR A 271 2.37 13.18 10.13
CA THR A 271 2.46 12.50 8.82
C THR A 271 2.58 13.53 7.72
N GLU A 272 3.69 13.52 6.99
CA GLU A 272 3.92 14.42 5.86
C GLU A 272 3.24 13.86 4.60
N VAL A 273 2.54 14.72 3.86
CA VAL A 273 1.90 14.37 2.58
C VAL A 273 2.87 14.67 1.45
N LEU A 274 3.36 13.61 0.81
CA LEU A 274 4.29 13.67 -0.33
C LEU A 274 3.50 13.60 -1.62
N SER A 275 3.58 14.63 -2.47
CA SER A 275 2.89 14.63 -3.75
C SER A 275 3.70 13.89 -4.82
N THR A 276 3.03 13.07 -5.63
CA THR A 276 3.61 12.40 -6.81
C THR A 276 2.81 12.72 -8.07
N PRO A 277 3.50 12.93 -9.22
CA PRO A 277 2.84 13.04 -10.52
C PRO A 277 2.50 11.67 -11.13
N SER A 278 2.84 10.57 -10.48
CA SER A 278 2.60 9.23 -11.00
C SER A 278 1.11 8.94 -11.13
N HIS A 279 0.76 8.16 -12.16
CA HIS A 279 -0.57 7.56 -12.28
C HIS A 279 -0.62 6.27 -11.48
N TRP A 280 -1.68 6.12 -10.69
CA TRP A 280 -2.00 4.87 -10.02
C TRP A 280 -2.99 4.06 -10.86
N PHE A 281 -2.81 2.76 -10.93
CA PHE A 281 -3.81 1.83 -11.43
C PHE A 281 -3.66 0.44 -10.79
N GLY A 282 -4.73 -0.33 -10.86
CA GLY A 282 -4.76 -1.70 -10.34
C GLY A 282 -5.85 -2.51 -11.05
N VAL A 283 -5.89 -3.81 -10.81
CA VAL A 283 -6.96 -4.69 -11.31
C VAL A 283 -7.96 -4.90 -10.19
N THR A 284 -9.01 -4.10 -10.14
CA THR A 284 -10.09 -4.25 -9.17
C THR A 284 -11.14 -5.26 -9.65
N TYR A 285 -11.47 -5.19 -10.93
CA TYR A 285 -12.42 -6.06 -11.61
C TYR A 285 -11.71 -6.81 -12.76
N LYS A 286 -12.30 -7.93 -13.22
CA LYS A 286 -11.77 -8.68 -14.38
C LYS A 286 -11.72 -7.82 -15.65
N GLU A 287 -12.68 -6.94 -15.76
CA GLU A 287 -12.86 -6.00 -16.87
C GLU A 287 -11.72 -4.97 -16.96
N ASP A 288 -11.04 -4.67 -15.86
CA ASP A 288 -9.89 -3.75 -15.84
C ASP A 288 -8.64 -4.36 -16.49
N ARG A 289 -8.54 -5.70 -16.53
CA ARG A 289 -7.34 -6.41 -16.97
C ARG A 289 -6.84 -6.00 -18.37
N PRO A 290 -7.68 -5.89 -19.42
CA PRO A 290 -7.20 -5.46 -20.73
C PRO A 290 -6.61 -4.04 -20.73
N ALA A 291 -7.21 -3.11 -20.00
CA ALA A 291 -6.73 -1.75 -19.87
C ALA A 291 -5.39 -1.70 -19.12
N VAL A 292 -5.23 -2.47 -18.05
CA VAL A 292 -3.97 -2.56 -17.28
C VAL A 292 -2.85 -3.18 -18.13
N VAL A 293 -3.14 -4.24 -18.91
CA VAL A 293 -2.16 -4.83 -19.86
C VAL A 293 -1.73 -3.80 -20.90
N ALA A 294 -2.67 -3.03 -21.45
CA ALA A 294 -2.35 -1.98 -22.42
C ALA A 294 -1.47 -0.88 -21.81
N LYS A 295 -1.74 -0.47 -20.57
CA LYS A 295 -0.91 0.52 -19.85
C LYS A 295 0.53 0.00 -19.62
N PHE A 296 0.72 -1.24 -19.23
CA PHE A 296 2.07 -1.81 -19.09
C PHE A 296 2.80 -1.93 -20.43
N GLN A 297 2.09 -2.28 -21.52
CA GLN A 297 2.66 -2.29 -22.85
C GLN A 297 3.09 -0.88 -23.27
N GLU A 298 2.26 0.14 -23.04
CA GLU A 298 2.58 1.54 -23.31
C GLU A 298 3.82 2.03 -22.54
N LEU A 299 3.90 1.67 -21.23
CA LEU A 299 5.07 2.00 -20.40
C LEU A 299 6.36 1.37 -20.94
N ALA A 300 6.27 0.13 -21.45
CA ALA A 300 7.41 -0.55 -22.09
C ALA A 300 7.78 0.09 -23.43
N ASP A 301 6.80 0.37 -24.30
CA ASP A 301 7.01 0.97 -25.61
C ASP A 301 7.61 2.39 -25.51
N ASN A 302 7.21 3.14 -24.48
CA ASN A 302 7.77 4.47 -24.17
C ASN A 302 9.14 4.42 -23.46
N GLY A 303 9.70 3.22 -23.23
CA GLY A 303 11.00 3.04 -22.58
C GLY A 303 11.02 3.41 -21.10
N VAL A 304 9.85 3.49 -20.44
CA VAL A 304 9.76 3.74 -18.98
C VAL A 304 10.34 2.55 -18.23
N TYR A 305 10.09 1.34 -18.71
CA TYR A 305 10.66 0.11 -18.17
C TYR A 305 11.46 -0.67 -19.22
N PRO A 306 12.55 -1.34 -18.83
CA PRO A 306 13.22 -2.28 -19.70
C PRO A 306 12.34 -3.50 -19.95
N THR A 307 12.53 -4.15 -21.09
CA THR A 307 11.78 -5.33 -21.50
C THR A 307 12.77 -6.46 -21.84
N PRO A 308 12.91 -7.50 -21.01
CA PRO A 308 12.25 -7.72 -19.70
C PRO A 308 12.75 -6.78 -18.58
N LEU A 309 11.99 -6.69 -17.46
CA LEU A 309 12.36 -5.87 -16.30
C LEU A 309 13.72 -6.25 -15.70
N TYR A 310 14.04 -7.54 -15.70
CA TYR A 310 15.29 -8.08 -15.20
C TYR A 310 15.92 -8.97 -16.28
N THR A 311 17.17 -8.73 -16.60
CA THR A 311 17.99 -9.66 -17.37
C THR A 311 18.61 -10.70 -16.43
N LYS A 312 18.49 -11.99 -16.80
CA LYS A 312 19.09 -13.10 -16.05
C LYS A 312 20.60 -13.10 -16.19
#